data_50c983ff698ad56908ac21cc3c9fbf8a
#
_entry.id   50c983ff698ad56908ac21cc3c9fbf8a
#
_cell.length_a   1.000
_cell.length_b   1.000
_cell.length_c   1.000
_cell.angle_alpha   90.00
_cell.angle_beta   90.00
_cell.angle_gamma   90.00
#
_symmetry.space_group_name_H-M   'P 1'
#
loop_
_entity.id
_entity.type
_entity.pdbx_description
1 polymer ?
#
loop_
_entity_poly.entity_id
_entity_poly.type
_entity_poly.pdbx_seq_one_letter_code
_entity_poly.pdbx_strand_id
1 'polypeptide(L)'
;MATIKLKEKPEGNSRTAKSVNKAGTVRCDIAMDNHNIIIDEPPERGGKDEAASPLLHFSAALASCQTVQIVKVAEAMRLNFGDIKIDAIVNSGGGDGREQGSRILRFVSAKMIISIETDASEAKVERLKQLAIDRCPIGALLEDGGVEPEDEWHILTLT
;
A
#
# COMPACT_ATOMS: atom_id res chain seq x y z
N MET A 1 36.92 -25.46 -4.57
CA MET A 1 35.54 -25.00 -4.76
C MET A 1 35.30 -23.79 -3.89
N ALA A 2 35.01 -22.63 -4.46
CA ALA A 2 34.75 -21.41 -3.69
C ALA A 2 33.34 -21.50 -3.10
N THR A 3 33.23 -21.53 -1.78
CA THR A 3 31.95 -21.51 -1.08
C THR A 3 31.37 -20.09 -1.16
N ILE A 4 30.31 -19.91 -1.92
CA ILE A 4 29.56 -18.63 -1.94
C ILE A 4 28.91 -18.48 -0.57
N LYS A 5 29.44 -17.61 0.29
CA LYS A 5 28.74 -17.16 1.50
C LYS A 5 27.53 -16.32 1.04
N LEU A 6 26.32 -16.87 1.17
CA LEU A 6 25.11 -16.08 1.08
C LEU A 6 25.17 -14.98 2.14
N LYS A 7 24.99 -13.72 1.72
CA LYS A 7 24.82 -12.62 2.69
C LYS A 7 23.64 -12.97 3.58
N GLU A 8 23.86 -12.94 4.90
CA GLU A 8 22.77 -13.03 5.86
C GLU A 8 21.72 -11.97 5.51
N LYS A 9 20.44 -12.38 5.44
CA LYS A 9 19.37 -11.42 5.27
C LYS A 9 19.40 -10.46 6.46
N PRO A 10 19.34 -9.14 6.25
CA PRO A 10 19.24 -8.21 7.37
C PRO A 10 18.05 -8.60 8.22
N GLU A 11 18.24 -8.67 9.54
CA GLU A 11 17.13 -8.87 10.48
C GLU A 11 16.11 -7.74 10.28
N GLY A 12 14.95 -8.08 9.71
CA GLY A 12 13.85 -7.15 9.52
C GLY A 12 13.11 -6.90 10.84
N ASN A 13 12.53 -5.71 11.00
CA ASN A 13 11.62 -5.45 12.12
C ASN A 13 10.36 -6.29 11.98
N SER A 14 10.04 -7.06 13.01
CA SER A 14 8.78 -7.81 13.11
C SER A 14 7.61 -6.84 13.32
N ARG A 15 6.50 -7.09 12.63
CA ARG A 15 5.22 -6.41 12.81
C ARG A 15 4.15 -7.48 12.97
N THR A 16 3.35 -7.39 14.04
CA THR A 16 2.38 -8.42 14.38
C THR A 16 0.98 -7.85 14.40
N ALA A 17 0.07 -8.53 13.73
CA ALA A 17 -1.37 -8.33 13.88
C ALA A 17 -1.99 -9.63 14.40
N LYS A 18 -2.90 -9.51 15.37
CA LYS A 18 -3.65 -10.63 15.93
C LYS A 18 -5.10 -10.49 15.51
N SER A 19 -5.62 -11.47 14.80
CA SER A 19 -7.00 -11.51 14.35
C SER A 19 -7.83 -12.46 15.21
N VAL A 20 -9.00 -12.01 15.65
CA VAL A 20 -10.00 -12.82 16.33
C VAL A 20 -11.30 -12.73 15.54
N ASN A 21 -11.75 -13.84 14.99
CA ASN A 21 -13.02 -13.93 14.28
C ASN A 21 -14.18 -14.05 15.29
N LYS A 22 -15.29 -13.38 15.00
CA LYS A 22 -16.55 -13.57 15.70
C LYS A 22 -17.29 -14.76 15.09
N ALA A 23 -17.50 -15.80 15.90
CA ALA A 23 -18.14 -17.05 15.46
C ALA A 23 -19.45 -16.80 14.69
N GLY A 24 -19.64 -17.51 13.59
CA GLY A 24 -20.82 -17.37 12.71
C GLY A 24 -20.84 -16.13 11.82
N THR A 25 -19.74 -15.39 11.73
CA THR A 25 -19.60 -14.21 10.89
C THR A 25 -18.26 -14.23 10.16
N VAL A 26 -18.06 -13.32 9.20
CA VAL A 26 -16.74 -13.05 8.58
C VAL A 26 -16.01 -11.89 9.26
N ARG A 27 -16.64 -11.24 10.23
CA ARG A 27 -16.07 -10.14 10.98
C ARG A 27 -14.85 -10.58 11.78
N CYS A 28 -13.81 -9.75 11.75
CA CYS A 28 -12.58 -9.91 12.53
C CYS A 28 -12.30 -8.67 13.37
N ASP A 29 -11.95 -8.86 14.63
CA ASP A 29 -11.35 -7.83 15.48
C ASP A 29 -9.83 -8.01 15.43
N ILE A 30 -9.11 -6.97 14.98
CA ILE A 30 -7.66 -7.00 14.75
C ILE A 30 -6.97 -6.12 15.78
N ALA A 31 -6.04 -6.70 16.54
CA ALA A 31 -5.15 -5.98 17.45
C ALA A 31 -3.75 -5.86 16.83
N MET A 32 -3.21 -4.64 16.79
CA MET A 32 -1.89 -4.28 16.25
C MET A 32 -1.19 -3.38 17.28
N ASP A 33 -0.30 -3.93 18.09
CA ASP A 33 0.31 -3.23 19.22
C ASP A 33 -0.77 -2.60 20.12
N ASN A 34 -0.82 -1.26 20.20
CA ASN A 34 -1.80 -0.49 20.98
C ASN A 34 -3.00 -0.01 20.15
N HIS A 35 -3.16 -0.49 18.92
CA HIS A 35 -4.21 -0.10 18.00
C HIS A 35 -5.14 -1.28 17.71
N ASN A 36 -6.41 -0.97 17.51
CA ASN A 36 -7.41 -1.97 17.16
C ASN A 36 -8.20 -1.47 15.96
N ILE A 37 -8.54 -2.38 15.06
CA ILE A 37 -9.46 -2.13 13.95
C ILE A 37 -10.46 -3.28 13.88
N ILE A 38 -11.61 -3.00 13.25
CA ILE A 38 -12.59 -4.01 12.85
C ILE A 38 -12.49 -4.16 11.34
N ILE A 39 -12.56 -5.40 10.87
CA ILE A 39 -12.65 -5.74 9.46
C ILE A 39 -13.93 -6.57 9.27
N ASP A 40 -14.72 -6.23 8.27
CA ASP A 40 -15.91 -6.98 7.88
C ASP A 40 -16.00 -7.02 6.36
N GLU A 41 -16.91 -7.78 5.83
CA GLU A 41 -17.24 -7.83 4.41
C GLU A 41 -18.65 -7.28 4.18
N PRO A 42 -18.98 -6.82 2.98
CA PRO A 42 -20.34 -6.45 2.66
C PRO A 42 -21.27 -7.66 2.59
N PRO A 43 -22.61 -7.46 2.65
CA PRO A 43 -23.58 -8.56 2.73
C PRO A 43 -23.45 -9.60 1.61
N GLU A 44 -23.16 -9.19 0.40
CA GLU A 44 -22.98 -10.08 -0.76
C GLU A 44 -21.75 -11.00 -0.64
N ARG A 45 -20.86 -10.69 0.31
CA ARG A 45 -19.69 -11.51 0.66
C ARG A 45 -19.78 -12.16 2.04
N GLY A 46 -20.98 -12.14 2.63
CA GLY A 46 -21.28 -12.81 3.90
C GLY A 46 -21.02 -11.99 5.15
N GLY A 47 -20.75 -10.70 5.01
CA GLY A 47 -20.60 -9.75 6.11
C GLY A 47 -21.88 -8.96 6.41
N LYS A 48 -21.72 -7.89 7.17
CA LYS A 48 -22.79 -6.95 7.53
C LYS A 48 -22.42 -5.50 7.22
N ASP A 49 -21.27 -5.27 6.57
CA ASP A 49 -20.74 -3.93 6.27
C ASP A 49 -20.53 -3.07 7.53
N GLU A 50 -20.13 -3.72 8.64
CA GLU A 50 -19.84 -3.02 9.90
C GLU A 50 -18.49 -2.28 9.85
N ALA A 51 -17.61 -2.62 8.91
CA ALA A 51 -16.30 -2.00 8.72
C ALA A 51 -15.76 -2.28 7.30
N ALA A 52 -14.67 -1.58 6.96
CA ALA A 52 -14.00 -1.78 5.67
C ALA A 52 -13.48 -3.22 5.50
N SER A 53 -13.56 -3.72 4.26
CA SER A 53 -13.11 -5.07 3.92
C SER A 53 -11.58 -5.22 3.95
N PRO A 54 -11.05 -6.46 4.01
CA PRO A 54 -9.60 -6.70 3.96
C PRO A 54 -8.94 -6.07 2.74
N LEU A 55 -9.58 -6.10 1.57
CA LEU A 55 -9.04 -5.53 0.33
C LEU A 55 -9.00 -4.00 0.37
N LEU A 56 -9.98 -3.35 1.03
CA LEU A 56 -9.95 -1.90 1.25
C LEU A 56 -8.82 -1.51 2.23
N HIS A 57 -8.55 -2.32 3.24
CA HIS A 57 -7.41 -2.12 4.13
C HIS A 57 -6.06 -2.26 3.38
N PHE A 58 -5.98 -3.13 2.39
CA PHE A 58 -4.79 -3.21 1.55
C PHE A 58 -4.58 -1.93 0.73
N SER A 59 -5.65 -1.39 0.12
CA SER A 59 -5.59 -0.09 -0.58
C SER A 59 -5.18 1.04 0.38
N ALA A 60 -5.74 1.06 1.60
CA ALA A 60 -5.35 2.03 2.62
C ALA A 60 -3.89 1.86 3.06
N ALA A 61 -3.38 0.63 3.14
CA ALA A 61 -1.97 0.37 3.43
C ALA A 61 -1.05 0.91 2.33
N LEU A 62 -1.42 0.74 1.05
CA LEU A 62 -0.66 1.30 -0.07
C LEU A 62 -0.63 2.83 0.00
N ALA A 63 -1.80 3.49 0.14
CA ALA A 63 -1.89 4.94 0.23
C ALA A 63 -1.08 5.50 1.40
N SER A 64 -1.27 4.95 2.60
CA SER A 64 -0.58 5.43 3.81
C SER A 64 0.92 5.16 3.77
N CYS A 65 1.35 4.01 3.24
CA CYS A 65 2.76 3.69 3.08
C CYS A 65 3.43 4.71 2.14
N GLN A 66 2.81 4.98 0.99
CA GLN A 66 3.32 5.96 0.03
C GLN A 66 3.36 7.37 0.62
N THR A 67 2.31 7.79 1.34
CA THR A 67 2.31 9.09 2.05
C THR A 67 3.51 9.23 2.98
N VAL A 68 3.77 8.21 3.81
CA VAL A 68 4.92 8.21 4.73
C VAL A 68 6.24 8.32 3.98
N GLN A 69 6.39 7.66 2.83
CA GLN A 69 7.63 7.76 2.06
C GLN A 69 7.79 9.15 1.43
N ILE A 70 6.72 9.74 0.90
CA ILE A 70 6.75 11.10 0.35
C ILE A 70 7.17 12.10 1.43
N VAL A 71 6.55 12.06 2.61
CA VAL A 71 6.90 12.93 3.74
C VAL A 71 8.38 12.79 4.09
N LYS A 72 8.85 11.55 4.34
CA LYS A 72 10.24 11.31 4.75
C LYS A 72 11.26 11.76 3.70
N VAL A 73 10.95 11.57 2.41
CA VAL A 73 11.84 12.00 1.33
C VAL A 73 11.82 13.52 1.19
N ALA A 74 10.64 14.15 1.24
CA ALA A 74 10.51 15.61 1.17
C ALA A 74 11.28 16.29 2.31
N GLU A 75 11.14 15.79 3.55
CA GLU A 75 11.90 16.25 4.71
C GLU A 75 13.42 16.10 4.53
N ALA A 76 13.87 14.91 4.07
CA ALA A 76 15.28 14.64 3.82
C ALA A 76 15.86 15.54 2.72
N MET A 77 15.06 15.88 1.71
CA MET A 77 15.41 16.83 0.64
C MET A 77 15.26 18.28 1.06
N ARG A 78 14.74 18.55 2.26
CA ARG A 78 14.44 19.90 2.79
C ARG A 78 13.51 20.67 1.84
N LEU A 79 12.50 20.02 1.34
CA LEU A 79 11.46 20.67 0.55
C LEU A 79 10.47 21.37 1.47
N ASN A 80 9.96 22.50 1.01
CA ASN A 80 8.80 23.12 1.60
C ASN A 80 7.55 22.49 0.98
N PHE A 81 6.67 21.92 1.79
CA PHE A 81 5.45 21.23 1.31
C PHE A 81 4.31 21.38 2.31
N GLY A 82 3.09 21.35 1.80
CA GLY A 82 1.84 21.39 2.55
C GLY A 82 1.15 20.02 2.53
N ASP A 83 -0.15 20.04 2.28
CA ASP A 83 -0.97 18.83 2.29
C ASP A 83 -0.56 17.83 1.20
N ILE A 84 -0.62 16.55 1.55
CA ILE A 84 -0.46 15.43 0.64
C ILE A 84 -1.75 14.62 0.67
N LYS A 85 -2.32 14.35 -0.52
CA LYS A 85 -3.51 13.52 -0.68
C LYS A 85 -3.19 12.39 -1.66
N ILE A 86 -3.60 11.17 -1.31
CA ILE A 86 -3.39 9.99 -2.16
C ILE A 86 -4.67 9.18 -2.21
N ASP A 87 -5.18 9.00 -3.42
CA ASP A 87 -6.21 8.01 -3.72
C ASP A 87 -5.54 6.76 -4.28
N ALA A 88 -5.58 5.66 -3.55
CA ALA A 88 -5.04 4.38 -4.00
C ALA A 88 -6.18 3.47 -4.46
N ILE A 89 -6.15 3.09 -5.72
CA ILE A 89 -7.12 2.23 -6.37
C ILE A 89 -6.43 0.90 -6.66
N VAL A 90 -6.86 -0.17 -6.02
CA VAL A 90 -6.32 -1.50 -6.25
C VAL A 90 -7.44 -2.41 -6.74
N ASN A 91 -7.27 -2.97 -7.92
CA ASN A 91 -8.25 -3.86 -8.52
C ASN A 91 -7.84 -5.31 -8.33
N SER A 92 -8.80 -6.14 -7.94
CA SER A 92 -8.67 -7.58 -7.91
C SER A 92 -9.53 -8.21 -8.99
N GLY A 93 -9.01 -9.22 -9.66
CA GLY A 93 -9.72 -9.95 -10.71
C GLY A 93 -9.52 -11.46 -10.57
N GLY A 94 -10.41 -12.22 -11.21
CA GLY A 94 -10.28 -13.67 -11.30
C GLY A 94 -9.37 -14.06 -12.45
N GLY A 95 -8.40 -14.92 -12.14
CA GLY A 95 -7.71 -15.73 -13.12
C GLY A 95 -6.70 -15.02 -14.03
N ASP A 96 -5.46 -15.33 -13.82
CA ASP A 96 -4.36 -15.04 -14.75
C ASP A 96 -4.28 -16.04 -15.92
N GLY A 97 -5.34 -16.81 -16.15
CA GLY A 97 -5.40 -17.83 -17.20
C GLY A 97 -4.58 -19.10 -16.93
N ARG A 98 -3.98 -19.24 -15.75
CA ARG A 98 -3.14 -20.41 -15.42
C ARG A 98 -3.96 -21.67 -15.21
N GLU A 99 -5.21 -21.56 -14.77
CA GLU A 99 -6.14 -22.68 -14.68
C GLU A 99 -7.55 -22.23 -15.04
N GLN A 100 -8.15 -22.91 -15.99
CA GLN A 100 -9.54 -22.68 -16.39
C GLN A 100 -10.45 -23.00 -15.20
N GLY A 101 -11.15 -21.99 -14.66
CA GLY A 101 -12.05 -22.14 -13.51
C GLY A 101 -11.45 -21.80 -12.15
N SER A 102 -10.22 -21.30 -12.08
CA SER A 102 -9.64 -20.77 -10.83
C SER A 102 -10.49 -19.62 -10.28
N ARG A 103 -11.00 -19.77 -9.04
CA ARG A 103 -11.71 -18.73 -8.29
C ARG A 103 -10.76 -17.88 -7.42
N ILE A 104 -9.45 -18.02 -7.62
CA ILE A 104 -8.47 -17.26 -6.84
C ILE A 104 -8.48 -15.82 -7.34
N LEU A 105 -8.88 -14.91 -6.45
CA LEU A 105 -8.74 -13.48 -6.69
C LEU A 105 -7.26 -13.10 -6.57
N ARG A 106 -6.79 -12.32 -7.54
CA ARG A 106 -5.45 -11.73 -7.53
C ARG A 106 -5.57 -10.23 -7.74
N PHE A 107 -4.63 -9.48 -7.25
CA PHE A 107 -4.48 -8.09 -7.67
C PHE A 107 -4.05 -8.08 -9.14
N VAL A 108 -4.72 -7.27 -9.95
CA VAL A 108 -4.51 -7.20 -11.41
C VAL A 108 -4.05 -5.83 -11.86
N SER A 109 -4.34 -4.80 -11.09
CA SER A 109 -3.81 -3.44 -11.30
C SER A 109 -3.82 -2.65 -10.00
N ALA A 110 -2.96 -1.65 -9.93
CA ALA A 110 -2.94 -0.65 -8.89
C ALA A 110 -2.68 0.72 -9.51
N LYS A 111 -3.35 1.75 -8.99
CA LYS A 111 -3.14 3.14 -9.38
C LYS A 111 -3.13 4.02 -8.15
N MET A 112 -2.22 5.00 -8.11
CA MET A 112 -2.20 6.04 -7.10
C MET A 112 -2.37 7.41 -7.77
N ILE A 113 -3.32 8.21 -7.30
CA ILE A 113 -3.48 9.61 -7.69
C ILE A 113 -2.97 10.43 -6.52
N ILE A 114 -1.84 11.12 -6.73
CA ILE A 114 -1.07 11.77 -5.67
C ILE A 114 -1.09 13.28 -5.90
N SER A 115 -1.59 14.03 -4.92
CA SER A 115 -1.52 15.49 -4.91
C SER A 115 -0.59 15.96 -3.80
N ILE A 116 0.29 16.88 -4.08
CA ILE A 116 1.18 17.51 -3.09
C ILE A 116 1.25 19.02 -3.32
N GLU A 117 1.10 19.79 -2.24
CA GLU A 117 1.35 21.24 -2.26
C GLU A 117 2.84 21.48 -2.03
N THR A 118 3.50 22.20 -2.95
CA THR A 118 4.92 22.54 -2.82
C THR A 118 5.32 23.71 -3.73
N ASP A 119 6.34 24.45 -3.31
CA ASP A 119 7.04 25.46 -4.11
C ASP A 119 8.35 24.94 -4.73
N ALA A 120 8.60 23.65 -4.62
CA ALA A 120 9.81 23.02 -5.13
C ALA A 120 9.89 23.08 -6.67
N SER A 121 11.10 23.24 -7.20
CA SER A 121 11.33 23.19 -8.65
C SER A 121 10.98 21.82 -9.22
N GLU A 122 10.61 21.77 -10.51
CA GLU A 122 10.27 20.55 -11.24
C GLU A 122 11.33 19.43 -11.05
N ALA A 123 12.61 19.78 -11.16
CA ALA A 123 13.70 18.82 -10.97
C ALA A 123 13.73 18.21 -9.56
N LYS A 124 13.39 18.98 -8.52
CA LYS A 124 13.28 18.48 -7.16
C LYS A 124 12.05 17.60 -6.99
N VAL A 125 10.93 17.99 -7.59
CA VAL A 125 9.69 17.19 -7.58
C VAL A 125 9.93 15.84 -8.27
N GLU A 126 10.58 15.83 -9.43
CA GLU A 126 10.89 14.56 -10.12
C GLU A 126 11.79 13.65 -9.28
N ARG A 127 12.78 14.23 -8.60
CA ARG A 127 13.62 13.49 -7.66
C ARG A 127 12.83 12.94 -6.46
N LEU A 128 11.87 13.72 -5.94
CA LEU A 128 10.98 13.30 -4.86
C LEU A 128 10.16 12.08 -5.28
N LYS A 129 9.51 12.15 -6.45
CA LYS A 129 8.70 11.05 -7.01
C LYS A 129 9.49 9.76 -7.06
N GLN A 130 10.64 9.77 -7.75
CA GLN A 130 11.48 8.60 -7.90
C GLN A 130 11.86 7.98 -6.55
N LEU A 131 12.39 8.79 -5.63
CA LEU A 131 12.85 8.30 -4.34
C LEU A 131 11.72 7.80 -3.44
N ALA A 132 10.52 8.38 -3.53
CA ALA A 132 9.38 7.98 -2.72
C ALA A 132 8.78 6.66 -3.20
N ILE A 133 8.71 6.45 -4.52
CA ILE A 133 8.23 5.20 -5.12
C ILE A 133 9.19 4.06 -4.78
N ASP A 134 10.47 4.21 -5.04
CA ASP A 134 11.51 3.19 -4.80
C ASP A 134 11.56 2.71 -3.33
N ARG A 135 11.04 3.50 -2.40
CA ARG A 135 11.07 3.18 -0.97
C ARG A 135 9.78 2.62 -0.40
N CYS A 136 8.73 2.47 -1.19
CA CYS A 136 7.45 1.96 -0.72
C CYS A 136 7.44 0.43 -0.67
N PRO A 137 7.53 -0.23 0.51
CA PRO A 137 7.56 -1.69 0.57
C PRO A 137 6.25 -2.35 0.14
N ILE A 138 5.11 -1.62 0.20
CA ILE A 138 3.82 -2.13 -0.29
C ILE A 138 3.79 -2.05 -1.82
N GLY A 139 4.32 -0.98 -2.42
CA GLY A 139 4.50 -0.87 -3.88
C GLY A 139 5.40 -1.98 -4.40
N ALA A 140 6.58 -2.15 -3.80
CA ALA A 140 7.52 -3.20 -4.16
C ALA A 140 6.91 -4.63 -4.06
N LEU A 141 6.06 -4.88 -3.06
CA LEU A 141 5.34 -6.16 -2.94
C LEU A 141 4.39 -6.40 -4.13
N LEU A 142 3.71 -5.36 -4.61
CA LEU A 142 2.86 -5.44 -5.80
C LEU A 142 3.69 -5.71 -7.06
N GLU A 143 4.79 -5.00 -7.25
CA GLU A 143 5.72 -5.18 -8.38
C GLU A 143 6.29 -6.61 -8.40
N ASP A 144 6.77 -7.11 -7.26
CA ASP A 144 7.24 -8.48 -7.09
C ASP A 144 6.14 -9.51 -7.39
N GLY A 145 4.87 -9.15 -7.17
CA GLY A 145 3.68 -9.92 -7.50
C GLY A 145 3.26 -9.83 -8.97
N GLY A 146 3.95 -9.01 -9.77
CA GLY A 146 3.65 -8.78 -11.19
C GLY A 146 2.57 -7.73 -11.44
N VAL A 147 2.28 -6.89 -10.46
CA VAL A 147 1.37 -5.75 -10.56
C VAL A 147 2.18 -4.47 -10.39
N GLU A 148 2.51 -3.81 -11.49
CA GLU A 148 3.22 -2.53 -11.48
C GLU A 148 2.22 -1.40 -11.15
N PRO A 149 2.37 -0.69 -10.02
CA PRO A 149 1.48 0.41 -9.69
C PRO A 149 1.71 1.61 -10.62
N GLU A 150 0.64 2.12 -11.21
CA GLU A 150 0.66 3.38 -11.94
C GLU A 150 0.53 4.55 -10.97
N ASP A 151 1.25 5.64 -11.20
CA ASP A 151 1.15 6.85 -10.39
C ASP A 151 0.86 8.08 -11.26
N GLU A 152 -0.08 8.90 -10.79
CA GLU A 152 -0.48 10.16 -11.39
C GLU A 152 -0.25 11.27 -10.36
N TRP A 153 0.59 12.27 -10.70
CA TRP A 153 0.97 13.33 -9.78
C TRP A 153 0.39 14.69 -10.16
N HIS A 154 -0.21 15.34 -9.17
CA HIS A 154 -0.71 16.71 -9.24
C HIS A 154 0.09 17.59 -8.27
N ILE A 155 0.87 18.50 -8.82
CA ILE A 155 1.66 19.46 -8.03
C ILE A 155 0.83 20.73 -7.87
N LEU A 156 0.48 21.02 -6.64
CA LEU A 156 -0.34 22.16 -6.26
C LEU A 156 0.55 23.29 -5.69
N THR A 157 0.10 24.52 -5.87
CA THR A 157 0.79 25.67 -5.29
C THR A 157 0.67 25.64 -3.76
N LEU A 158 1.77 25.79 -3.06
CA LEU A 158 1.79 25.91 -1.61
C LEU A 158 1.07 27.22 -1.20
N THR A 159 0.07 27.12 -0.35
CA THR A 159 -0.74 28.25 0.14
C THR A 159 -0.33 28.68 1.53
#